data_e465b38e172ceaabf080c7d07fbf14c9
#
_entry.id   e465b38e172ceaabf080c7d07fbf14c9
#
_cell.length_a   1.000
_cell.length_b   1.000
_cell.length_c   1.000
_cell.angle_alpha   90.00
_cell.angle_beta   90.00
_cell.angle_gamma   90.00
#
_symmetry.space_group_name_H-M   'P 1'
#
loop_
_entity.id
_entity.type
_entity.pdbx_description
1 polymer ?
#
loop_
_entity_poly.entity_id
_entity_poly.type
_entity_poly.pdbx_seq_one_letter_code
_entity_poly.pdbx_strand_id
1 'polypeptide(L)'
;MAVGIRLKLAGVNAEQFDALEAGVDARNDHPDGLIFHASGPVEGGWGVLDFWESREQFDRFSEERIGPNVRAAGVTSAPEIHEFPVHEYLAR
;
A
#
# COMPACT_ATOMS: atom_id res chain seq x y z
N MET A 1 13.66 -11.01 7.10
CA MET A 1 13.71 -9.66 7.70
C MET A 1 12.52 -8.85 7.19
N ALA A 2 11.81 -8.21 8.08
CA ALA A 2 10.68 -7.36 7.70
C ALA A 2 11.14 -6.13 6.93
N VAL A 3 10.30 -5.65 6.02
CA VAL A 3 10.57 -4.45 5.23
C VAL A 3 9.47 -3.42 5.43
N GLY A 4 9.85 -2.15 5.43
CA GLY A 4 8.92 -1.03 5.42
C GLY A 4 8.77 -0.52 3.99
N ILE A 5 7.53 -0.31 3.57
CA ILE A 5 7.21 0.17 2.23
C ILE A 5 6.43 1.46 2.36
N ARG A 6 6.98 2.53 1.81
CA ARG A 6 6.26 3.81 1.70
C ARG A 6 5.83 3.99 0.26
N LEU A 7 4.54 4.24 0.08
CA LEU A 7 3.97 4.49 -1.24
C LEU A 7 3.40 5.90 -1.28
N LYS A 8 3.58 6.57 -2.41
CA LYS A 8 2.85 7.80 -2.68
C LYS A 8 2.11 7.64 -3.99
N LEU A 9 0.81 7.90 -3.93
CA LEU A 9 -0.08 7.88 -5.10
C LEU A 9 -0.35 9.33 -5.49
N ALA A 10 0.43 9.87 -6.43
CA ALA A 10 0.34 11.24 -6.85
C ALA A 10 -1.04 11.54 -7.43
N GLY A 11 -1.64 12.65 -7.01
CA GLY A 11 -2.93 13.11 -7.53
C GLY A 11 -4.15 12.34 -7.02
N VAL A 12 -3.97 11.35 -6.15
CA VAL A 12 -5.07 10.56 -5.62
C VAL A 12 -5.69 11.28 -4.42
N ASN A 13 -7.01 11.34 -4.39
CA ASN A 13 -7.78 11.92 -3.28
C ASN A 13 -8.41 10.81 -2.43
N ALA A 14 -9.09 11.22 -1.34
CA ALA A 14 -9.72 10.27 -0.41
C ALA A 14 -10.74 9.37 -1.09
N GLU A 15 -11.58 9.93 -1.97
CA GLU A 15 -12.60 9.17 -2.66
C GLU A 15 -12.01 8.09 -3.56
N GLN A 16 -10.97 8.44 -4.31
CA GLN A 16 -10.27 7.48 -5.18
C GLN A 16 -9.59 6.39 -4.35
N PHE A 17 -8.96 6.78 -3.25
CA PHE A 17 -8.29 5.81 -2.39
C PHE A 17 -9.28 4.86 -1.72
N ASP A 18 -10.42 5.37 -1.27
CA ASP A 18 -11.47 4.53 -0.68
C ASP A 18 -12.00 3.51 -1.69
N ALA A 19 -12.17 3.92 -2.95
CA ALA A 19 -12.58 3.01 -4.02
C ALA A 19 -11.52 1.92 -4.27
N LEU A 20 -10.25 2.33 -4.27
CA LEU A 20 -9.14 1.38 -4.41
C LEU A 20 -9.12 0.37 -3.25
N GLU A 21 -9.23 0.83 -2.02
CA GLU A 21 -9.24 -0.04 -0.85
C GLU A 21 -10.43 -0.99 -0.85
N ALA A 22 -11.60 -0.54 -1.25
CA ALA A 22 -12.78 -1.39 -1.35
C ALA A 22 -12.56 -2.55 -2.32
N GLY A 23 -11.90 -2.29 -3.45
CA GLY A 23 -11.56 -3.33 -4.41
C GLY A 23 -10.48 -4.28 -3.92
N VAL A 24 -9.47 -3.76 -3.26
CA VAL A 24 -8.38 -4.58 -2.69
C VAL A 24 -8.88 -5.42 -1.52
N ASP A 25 -9.75 -4.85 -0.69
CA ASP A 25 -10.40 -5.54 0.44
C ASP A 25 -9.44 -6.23 1.40
N ALA A 26 -8.34 -5.56 1.73
CA ALA A 26 -7.34 -6.11 2.64
C ALA A 26 -7.88 -6.31 4.06
N ARG A 27 -8.91 -5.54 4.44
CA ARG A 27 -9.52 -5.64 5.76
C ARG A 27 -10.23 -6.97 5.98
N ASN A 28 -10.93 -7.47 4.96
CA ASN A 28 -11.67 -8.74 5.05
C ASN A 28 -10.87 -9.93 4.53
N ASP A 29 -9.88 -9.66 3.69
CA ASP A 29 -9.00 -10.68 3.11
C ASP A 29 -7.56 -10.25 3.33
N HIS A 30 -7.06 -10.54 4.54
CA HIS A 30 -5.75 -10.06 5.00
C HIS A 30 -4.64 -10.61 4.11
N PRO A 31 -3.83 -9.73 3.52
CA PRO A 31 -2.74 -10.18 2.65
C PRO A 31 -1.69 -10.97 3.42
N ASP A 32 -1.22 -12.04 2.80
CA ASP A 32 -0.15 -12.85 3.37
C ASP A 32 1.12 -12.03 3.55
N GLY A 33 1.63 -11.99 4.79
CA GLY A 33 2.85 -11.25 5.12
C GLY A 33 2.66 -9.80 5.54
N LEU A 34 1.46 -9.25 5.44
CA LEU A 34 1.22 -7.88 5.89
C LEU A 34 1.20 -7.81 7.41
N ILE A 35 2.09 -7.00 7.98
CA ILE A 35 2.20 -6.79 9.43
C ILE A 35 1.42 -5.56 9.86
N PHE A 36 1.48 -4.48 9.09
CA PHE A 36 0.92 -3.19 9.46
C PHE A 36 0.60 -2.39 8.21
N HIS A 37 -0.50 -1.67 8.24
CA HIS A 37 -0.91 -0.79 7.14
C HIS A 37 -1.52 0.48 7.70
N ALA A 38 -1.08 1.64 7.18
CA ALA A 38 -1.68 2.92 7.46
C ALA A 38 -1.69 3.76 6.20
N SER A 39 -2.66 4.64 6.07
CA SER A 39 -2.74 5.54 4.93
C SER A 39 -3.35 6.88 5.31
N GLY A 40 -3.08 7.89 4.53
CA GLY A 40 -3.63 9.21 4.74
C GLY A 40 -3.20 10.19 3.66
N PRO A 41 -3.78 11.40 3.66
CA PRO A 41 -3.40 12.42 2.69
C PRO A 41 -1.97 12.92 2.94
N VAL A 42 -1.26 13.16 1.84
CA VAL A 42 0.06 13.79 1.85
C VAL A 42 0.06 14.91 0.82
N GLU A 43 1.09 15.73 0.85
CA GLU A 43 1.20 16.78 -0.15
C GLU A 43 1.24 16.19 -1.55
N GLY A 44 0.32 16.61 -2.38
CA GLY A 44 0.23 16.18 -3.77
C GLY A 44 -0.41 14.83 -4.01
N GLY A 45 -1.03 14.20 -3.00
CA GLY A 45 -1.67 12.91 -3.22
C GLY A 45 -2.03 12.16 -1.95
N TRP A 46 -1.84 10.85 -1.98
CA TRP A 46 -2.18 9.95 -0.89
C TRP A 46 -0.98 9.09 -0.53
N GLY A 47 -0.71 8.96 0.77
CA GLY A 47 0.42 8.19 1.27
C GLY A 47 -0.03 6.89 1.92
N VAL A 48 0.81 5.87 1.80
CA VAL A 48 0.61 4.56 2.44
C VAL A 48 1.92 4.16 3.10
N LEU A 49 1.83 3.61 4.29
CA LEU A 49 2.97 3.01 4.98
C LEU A 49 2.60 1.59 5.37
N ASP A 50 3.35 0.65 4.86
CA ASP A 50 3.16 -0.77 5.16
C ASP A 50 4.42 -1.37 5.76
N PHE A 51 4.22 -2.33 6.67
CA PHE A 51 5.29 -3.25 7.07
C PHE A 51 4.89 -4.64 6.59
N TRP A 52 5.85 -5.33 5.95
CA TRP A 52 5.64 -6.67 5.38
C TRP A 52 6.72 -7.61 5.89
N GLU A 53 6.39 -8.88 6.01
CA GLU A 53 7.37 -9.89 6.41
C GLU A 53 8.50 -10.02 5.39
N SER A 54 8.18 -9.83 4.09
CA SER A 54 9.18 -9.83 3.02
C SER A 54 8.75 -8.95 1.86
N ARG A 55 9.73 -8.49 1.07
CA ARG A 55 9.45 -7.72 -0.15
C ARG A 55 8.70 -8.58 -1.18
N GLU A 56 9.02 -9.87 -1.24
CA GLU A 56 8.37 -10.79 -2.16
C GLU A 56 6.86 -10.88 -1.94
N GLN A 57 6.43 -10.91 -0.67
CA GLN A 57 5.01 -10.95 -0.35
C GLN A 57 4.31 -9.66 -0.75
N PHE A 58 4.97 -8.50 -0.53
CA PHE A 58 4.46 -7.23 -1.02
C PHE A 58 4.34 -7.22 -2.54
N ASP A 59 5.35 -7.68 -3.25
CA ASP A 59 5.34 -7.70 -4.72
C ASP A 59 4.19 -8.54 -5.26
N ARG A 60 3.96 -9.70 -4.65
CA ARG A 60 2.85 -10.58 -5.02
C ARG A 60 1.50 -9.91 -4.80
N PHE A 61 1.31 -9.30 -3.65
CA PHE A 61 0.09 -8.57 -3.34
C PHE A 61 -0.12 -7.41 -4.30
N SER A 62 0.95 -6.67 -4.60
CA SER A 62 0.90 -5.54 -5.52
C SER A 62 0.46 -5.99 -6.91
N GLU A 63 1.03 -7.08 -7.40
CA GLU A 63 0.72 -7.59 -8.73
C GLU A 63 -0.68 -8.17 -8.82
N GLU A 64 -1.10 -8.92 -7.83
CA GLU A 64 -2.37 -9.65 -7.86
C GLU A 64 -3.58 -8.80 -7.45
N ARG A 65 -3.38 -7.86 -6.53
CA ARG A 65 -4.50 -7.12 -5.93
C ARG A 65 -4.44 -5.61 -6.09
N ILE A 66 -3.29 -4.99 -5.91
CA ILE A 66 -3.18 -3.53 -6.02
C ILE A 66 -3.30 -3.09 -7.47
N GLY A 67 -2.48 -3.66 -8.34
CA GLY A 67 -2.41 -3.25 -9.75
C GLY A 67 -3.76 -3.25 -10.46
N PRO A 68 -4.51 -4.37 -10.42
CA PRO A 68 -5.83 -4.40 -11.07
C PRO A 68 -6.80 -3.35 -10.51
N ASN A 69 -6.77 -3.10 -9.21
CA ASN A 69 -7.68 -2.14 -8.58
C ASN A 69 -7.25 -0.69 -8.81
N VAL A 70 -5.96 -0.42 -8.91
CA VAL A 70 -5.45 0.90 -9.30
C VAL A 70 -5.99 1.27 -10.69
N ARG A 71 -5.91 0.34 -11.63
CA ARG A 71 -6.43 0.56 -12.98
C ARG A 71 -7.94 0.77 -12.97
N ALA A 72 -8.66 -0.05 -12.22
CA ALA A 72 -10.12 0.05 -12.11
C ALA A 72 -10.57 1.36 -11.47
N ALA A 73 -9.77 1.92 -10.57
CA ALA A 73 -10.06 3.19 -9.91
C ALA A 73 -9.70 4.42 -10.76
N GLY A 74 -9.14 4.20 -11.96
CA GLY A 74 -8.77 5.29 -12.87
C GLY A 74 -7.49 6.00 -12.48
N VAL A 75 -6.67 5.40 -11.63
CA VAL A 75 -5.38 5.97 -11.24
C VAL A 75 -4.37 5.64 -12.34
N THR A 76 -3.79 6.67 -12.94
CA THR A 76 -2.91 6.53 -14.10
C THR A 76 -1.43 6.73 -13.78
N SER A 77 -1.11 7.36 -12.65
CA SER A 77 0.28 7.56 -12.26
C SER A 77 0.84 6.31 -11.59
N ALA A 78 2.10 5.99 -11.88
CA ALA A 78 2.78 4.91 -11.18
C ALA A 78 3.05 5.33 -9.73
N PRO A 79 2.87 4.44 -8.75
CA PRO A 79 3.17 4.78 -7.37
C PRO A 79 4.68 5.00 -7.17
N GLU A 80 5.01 5.99 -6.34
CA GLU A 80 6.39 6.17 -5.87
C GLU A 80 6.59 5.24 -4.70
N ILE A 81 7.60 4.36 -4.79
CA ILE A 81 7.86 3.33 -3.78
C ILE A 81 9.23 3.57 -3.15
N HIS A 82 9.26 3.63 -1.82
CA HIS A 82 10.49 3.69 -1.06
C HIS A 82 10.51 2.54 -0.07
N GLU A 83 11.58 1.77 -0.08
CA GLU A 83 11.71 0.60 0.78
C GLU A 83 12.86 0.80 1.77
N PHE A 84 12.68 0.27 2.98
CA PHE A 84 13.75 0.22 3.95
C PHE A 84 13.64 -1.08 4.77
N PRO A 85 14.77 -1.67 5.20
CA PRO A 85 14.71 -2.82 6.12
C PRO A 85 14.25 -2.33 7.48
N VAL A 86 13.38 -3.09 8.13
CA VAL A 86 12.91 -2.71 9.46
C VAL A 86 13.98 -3.15 10.47
N HIS A 87 14.61 -2.17 11.10
CA HIS A 87 15.61 -2.41 12.12
C HIS A 87 14.97 -2.57 13.50
N GLU A 88 13.95 -1.75 13.76
CA GLU A 88 13.24 -1.76 15.04
C GLU A 88 11.75 -1.51 14.77
N TYR A 89 10.90 -2.24 15.49
CA TYR A 89 9.45 -2.10 15.38
C TYR A 89 8.84 -2.05 16.78
N LEU A 90 8.21 -0.92 17.09
CA LEU A 90 7.51 -0.72 18.36
C LEU A 90 6.04 -0.43 18.04
N ALA A 91 5.15 -1.08 18.76
CA ALA A 91 3.71 -0.87 18.63
C ALA A 91 3.09 -0.70 20.02
N ARG A 92 1.96 0.01 20.06
CA ARG A 92 1.20 0.24 21.30
C ARG A 92 0.67 -1.07 21.85
#